data_f1924e40af7b666527f757f3e70c0852
#
_entry.id   f1924e40af7b666527f757f3e70c0852
#
_cell.length_a   1.000
_cell.length_b   1.000
_cell.length_c   1.000
_cell.angle_alpha   90.00
_cell.angle_beta   90.00
_cell.angle_gamma   90.00
#
_symmetry.space_group_name_H-M   'P 1'
#
loop_
_entity.id
_entity.type
_entity.pdbx_description
1 polymer ?
#
loop_
_entity_poly.entity_id
_entity_poly.type
_entity_poly.pdbx_seq_one_letter_code
_entity_poly.pdbx_strand_id
1 'polypeptide(L)'
;MAEEDAVPALDMMNYGMYVVGSHGPMGRNVMAAHWLMQVSFKPRMVALSIENDARTLANIRETRVFSVNVMGDDSRELIASFLQPANPAKVLGRSGAPGVIDKLAGVPHRTMATGCPVLKDALAWFECEVEGGIPTGDHTLVVGRIVDGGQINTGKPLRDDDLGWTYSG
;
A
#
# COMPACT_ATOMS: atom_id res chain seq x y z
N MET A 1 18.95 1.71 -22.88
CA MET A 1 18.18 2.18 -24.06
C MET A 1 16.94 1.32 -24.26
N ALA A 2 17.04 0.04 -24.53
CA ALA A 2 15.83 -0.79 -24.77
C ALA A 2 14.86 -0.87 -23.57
N GLU A 3 15.34 -0.74 -22.35
CA GLU A 3 14.52 -0.76 -21.14
C GLU A 3 13.73 0.55 -20.98
N GLU A 4 14.36 1.70 -21.19
CA GLU A 4 13.71 3.01 -21.16
C GLU A 4 12.66 3.16 -22.26
N ASP A 5 12.84 2.50 -23.42
CA ASP A 5 11.86 2.49 -24.50
C ASP A 5 10.56 1.75 -24.14
N ALA A 6 10.57 0.94 -23.07
CA ALA A 6 9.38 0.25 -22.56
C ALA A 6 8.53 1.09 -21.59
N VAL A 7 9.06 2.18 -21.03
CA VAL A 7 8.34 3.00 -20.02
C VAL A 7 6.97 3.47 -20.53
N PRO A 8 6.80 3.97 -21.78
CA PRO A 8 5.48 4.36 -22.26
C PRO A 8 4.46 3.22 -22.33
N ALA A 9 4.93 1.97 -22.50
CA ALA A 9 4.04 0.80 -22.47
C ALA A 9 3.67 0.42 -21.04
N LEU A 10 4.58 0.58 -20.09
CA LEU A 10 4.31 0.37 -18.66
C LEU A 10 3.31 1.40 -18.12
N ASP A 11 3.39 2.65 -18.58
CA ASP A 11 2.42 3.71 -18.23
C ASP A 11 1.00 3.42 -18.71
N MET A 12 0.83 2.51 -19.68
CA MET A 12 -0.48 2.07 -20.17
C MET A 12 -1.08 0.92 -19.34
N MET A 13 -0.35 0.37 -18.38
CA MET A 13 -0.86 -0.69 -17.51
C MET A 13 -1.85 -0.08 -16.50
N ASN A 14 -3.00 -0.73 -16.36
CA ASN A 14 -4.02 -0.31 -15.40
C ASN A 14 -3.82 -0.99 -14.05
N TYR A 15 -3.84 -0.19 -13.00
CA TYR A 15 -3.74 -0.66 -11.62
C TYR A 15 -4.93 -0.17 -10.79
N GLY A 16 -5.27 -0.92 -9.75
CA GLY A 16 -6.07 -0.40 -8.66
C GLY A 16 -5.26 0.58 -7.82
N MET A 17 -5.95 1.38 -7.02
CA MET A 17 -5.35 2.21 -5.98
C MET A 17 -5.81 1.73 -4.61
N TYR A 18 -4.87 1.38 -3.77
CA TYR A 18 -5.11 0.80 -2.46
C TYR A 18 -4.35 1.56 -1.38
N VAL A 19 -4.77 1.39 -0.12
CA VAL A 19 -4.00 1.82 1.03
C VAL A 19 -3.59 0.60 1.83
N VAL A 20 -2.29 0.36 1.93
CA VAL A 20 -1.71 -0.75 2.69
C VAL A 20 -1.42 -0.27 4.10
N GLY A 21 -1.99 -0.96 5.09
CA GLY A 21 -1.73 -0.73 6.50
C GLY A 21 -0.70 -1.71 7.05
N SER A 22 0.17 -1.22 7.91
CA SER A 22 1.19 -2.01 8.60
C SER A 22 1.42 -1.50 10.02
N HIS A 23 2.05 -2.31 10.85
CA HIS A 23 2.55 -1.89 12.16
C HIS A 23 3.90 -2.53 12.44
N GLY A 24 4.62 -1.96 13.38
CA GLY A 24 5.94 -2.44 13.78
C GLY A 24 6.52 -1.61 14.92
N PRO A 25 7.79 -1.77 15.26
CA PRO A 25 8.43 -1.07 16.38
C PRO A 25 8.34 0.45 16.31
N MET A 26 8.26 1.01 15.09
CA MET A 26 8.08 2.45 14.86
C MET A 26 6.61 2.89 14.80
N GLY A 27 5.69 2.03 15.21
CA GLY A 27 4.24 2.29 15.21
C GLY A 27 3.53 1.90 13.92
N ARG A 28 2.24 2.26 13.84
CA ARG A 28 1.39 2.01 12.68
C ARG A 28 1.76 2.94 11.54
N ASN A 29 1.56 2.44 10.32
CA ASN A 29 1.79 3.21 9.10
C ASN A 29 0.80 2.82 8.03
N VAL A 30 0.52 3.73 7.11
CA VAL A 30 -0.23 3.48 5.87
C VAL A 30 0.56 3.98 4.67
N MET A 31 0.34 3.34 3.53
CA MET A 31 1.01 3.62 2.28
C MET A 31 0.02 3.46 1.13
N ALA A 32 0.00 4.41 0.20
CA ALA A 32 -0.67 4.22 -1.08
C ALA A 32 0.09 3.17 -1.91
N ALA A 33 -0.63 2.27 -2.56
CA ALA A 33 -0.04 1.19 -3.35
C ALA A 33 -0.84 0.92 -4.62
N HIS A 34 -0.14 0.79 -5.75
CA HIS A 34 -0.70 0.41 -7.05
C HIS A 34 -0.54 -1.09 -7.32
N TRP A 35 0.65 -1.64 -7.03
CA TRP A 35 1.04 -2.97 -7.48
C TRP A 35 0.59 -4.07 -6.52
N LEU A 36 -0.72 -4.27 -6.50
CA LEU A 36 -1.39 -5.33 -5.75
C LEU A 36 -2.31 -6.13 -6.68
N MET A 37 -2.24 -7.45 -6.61
CA MET A 37 -3.15 -8.32 -7.34
C MET A 37 -3.49 -9.60 -6.58
N GLN A 38 -4.66 -10.17 -6.86
CA GLN A 38 -4.99 -11.52 -6.38
C GLN A 38 -4.20 -12.56 -7.18
N VAL A 39 -3.61 -13.53 -6.49
CA VAL A 39 -2.76 -14.58 -7.10
C VAL A 39 -3.21 -16.02 -6.82
N SER A 40 -4.21 -16.20 -5.95
CA SER A 40 -4.74 -17.54 -5.66
C SER A 40 -6.20 -17.49 -5.21
N PHE A 41 -6.97 -18.53 -5.53
CA PHE A 41 -8.34 -18.76 -5.05
C PHE A 41 -8.41 -19.62 -3.79
N LYS A 42 -7.52 -20.63 -3.66
CA LYS A 42 -7.50 -21.58 -2.53
C LYS A 42 -6.05 -21.95 -2.18
N PRO A 43 -5.52 -21.42 -1.05
CA PRO A 43 -6.10 -20.34 -0.23
C PRO A 43 -6.19 -19.03 -1.02
N ARG A 44 -7.03 -18.08 -0.57
CA ARG A 44 -7.06 -16.73 -1.17
C ARG A 44 -5.78 -16.01 -0.81
N MET A 45 -5.05 -15.59 -1.84
CA MET A 45 -3.77 -14.90 -1.67
C MET A 45 -3.67 -13.70 -2.60
N VAL A 46 -2.89 -12.71 -2.16
CA VAL A 46 -2.54 -11.52 -2.93
C VAL A 46 -1.03 -11.38 -3.01
N ALA A 47 -0.55 -10.76 -4.07
CA ALA A 47 0.83 -10.32 -4.21
C ALA A 47 0.88 -8.79 -4.20
N LEU A 48 1.77 -8.23 -3.40
CA LEU A 48 1.99 -6.80 -3.20
C LEU A 48 3.46 -6.48 -3.41
N SER A 49 3.78 -5.60 -4.36
CA SER A 49 5.14 -5.14 -4.59
C SER A 49 5.39 -3.83 -3.83
N ILE A 50 6.47 -3.79 -3.05
CA ILE A 50 6.80 -2.67 -2.17
C ILE A 50 8.28 -2.30 -2.35
N GLU A 51 8.59 -1.01 -2.44
CA GLU A 51 9.96 -0.51 -2.45
C GLU A 51 10.78 -1.03 -1.26
N ASN A 52 12.03 -1.43 -1.52
CA ASN A 52 12.89 -2.06 -0.52
C ASN A 52 13.20 -1.17 0.69
N ASP A 53 13.18 0.15 0.53
CA ASP A 53 13.44 1.14 1.57
C ASP A 53 12.16 1.71 2.22
N ALA A 54 10.98 1.18 1.87
CA ALA A 54 9.72 1.60 2.46
C ALA A 54 9.58 1.15 3.91
N ARG A 55 9.10 2.06 4.79
CA ARG A 55 8.75 1.73 6.18
C ARG A 55 7.72 0.60 6.26
N THR A 56 6.77 0.58 5.36
CA THR A 56 5.74 -0.46 5.28
C THR A 56 6.38 -1.84 5.11
N LEU A 57 7.38 -1.98 4.23
CA LEU A 57 8.09 -3.25 4.04
C LEU A 57 8.88 -3.65 5.28
N ALA A 58 9.53 -2.71 5.95
CA ALA A 58 10.23 -2.96 7.21
C ALA A 58 9.27 -3.50 8.29
N ASN A 59 8.10 -2.86 8.45
CA ASN A 59 7.06 -3.33 9.37
C ASN A 59 6.58 -4.75 9.00
N ILE A 60 6.29 -5.00 7.73
CA ILE A 60 5.80 -6.30 7.24
C ILE A 60 6.85 -7.41 7.46
N ARG A 61 8.12 -7.12 7.26
CA ARG A 61 9.21 -8.09 7.55
C ARG A 61 9.24 -8.49 9.01
N GLU A 62 9.02 -7.54 9.90
CA GLU A 62 9.04 -7.75 11.36
C GLU A 62 7.79 -8.50 11.84
N THR A 63 6.60 -8.04 11.46
CA THR A 63 5.33 -8.53 12.02
C THR A 63 4.68 -9.62 11.20
N ARG A 64 5.07 -9.80 9.95
CA ARG A 64 4.54 -10.80 9.02
C ARG A 64 3.04 -10.62 8.71
N VAL A 65 2.51 -9.40 8.86
CA VAL A 65 1.11 -9.07 8.57
C VAL A 65 0.99 -7.73 7.87
N PHE A 66 -0.11 -7.55 7.16
CA PHE A 66 -0.52 -6.27 6.60
C PHE A 66 -2.03 -6.23 6.36
N SER A 67 -2.59 -5.05 6.26
CA SER A 67 -3.97 -4.82 5.81
C SER A 67 -3.98 -4.15 4.45
N VAL A 68 -5.06 -4.35 3.71
CA VAL A 68 -5.35 -3.64 2.46
C VAL A 68 -6.71 -2.97 2.58
N ASN A 69 -6.77 -1.69 2.28
CA ASN A 69 -7.98 -0.88 2.25
C ASN A 69 -8.28 -0.53 0.79
N VAL A 70 -9.44 -0.94 0.31
CA VAL A 70 -9.96 -0.57 -1.01
C VAL A 70 -10.68 0.76 -0.87
N MET A 71 -10.14 1.80 -1.50
CA MET A 71 -10.66 3.16 -1.36
C MET A 71 -11.66 3.52 -2.45
N GLY A 72 -12.54 4.47 -2.15
CA GLY A 72 -13.49 5.02 -3.12
C GLY A 72 -12.88 6.15 -3.96
N ASP A 73 -13.52 6.47 -5.07
CA ASP A 73 -13.12 7.57 -5.98
C ASP A 73 -13.28 8.97 -5.35
N ASP A 74 -13.96 9.07 -4.23
CA ASP A 74 -14.06 10.26 -3.38
C ASP A 74 -12.87 10.46 -2.43
N SER A 75 -11.98 9.47 -2.32
CA SER A 75 -10.85 9.47 -1.36
C SER A 75 -9.54 10.03 -1.93
N ARG A 76 -9.55 10.73 -3.04
CA ARG A 76 -8.34 11.21 -3.77
C ARG A 76 -7.41 12.04 -2.89
N GLU A 77 -7.95 13.02 -2.15
CA GLU A 77 -7.15 13.90 -1.30
C GLU A 77 -6.49 13.13 -0.14
N LEU A 78 -7.22 12.21 0.46
CA LEU A 78 -6.70 11.35 1.52
C LEU A 78 -5.55 10.48 1.01
N ILE A 79 -5.71 9.86 -0.16
CA ILE A 79 -4.66 9.02 -0.76
C ILE A 79 -3.43 9.86 -1.12
N ALA A 80 -3.62 11.06 -1.68
CA ALA A 80 -2.53 11.98 -1.97
C ALA A 80 -1.68 12.29 -0.73
N SER A 81 -2.30 12.39 0.45
CA SER A 81 -1.59 12.58 1.72
C SER A 81 -0.71 11.38 2.12
N PHE A 82 -1.05 10.19 1.65
CA PHE A 82 -0.31 8.94 1.94
C PHE A 82 0.89 8.68 1.02
N LEU A 83 1.04 9.44 -0.06
CA LEU A 83 2.20 9.35 -0.96
C LEU A 83 3.49 9.89 -0.34
N GLN A 84 3.40 10.64 0.75
CA GLN A 84 4.58 11.15 1.44
C GLN A 84 5.37 9.98 2.06
N PRO A 85 6.71 9.94 1.87
CA PRO A 85 7.51 8.87 2.46
C PRO A 85 7.51 8.98 3.99
N ALA A 86 7.29 7.86 4.67
CA ALA A 86 7.40 7.75 6.13
C ALA A 86 8.82 7.32 6.58
N ASN A 87 9.71 7.02 5.66
CA ASN A 87 11.09 6.67 5.97
C ASN A 87 11.91 7.95 6.15
N PRO A 88 12.57 8.17 7.32
CA PRO A 88 13.38 9.37 7.56
C PRO A 88 14.49 9.60 6.52
N ALA A 89 15.10 8.55 6.00
CA ALA A 89 16.13 8.66 4.97
C ALA A 89 15.60 9.22 3.64
N LYS A 90 14.36 8.91 3.27
CA LYS A 90 13.69 9.48 2.09
C LYS A 90 13.25 10.94 2.32
N VAL A 91 12.95 11.31 3.54
CA VAL A 91 12.50 12.66 3.90
C VAL A 91 13.66 13.65 3.89
N LEU A 92 14.86 13.24 4.29
CA LEU A 92 16.06 14.09 4.34
C LEU A 92 16.49 14.65 2.97
N GLY A 93 16.10 14.00 1.86
CA GLY A 93 16.40 14.47 0.50
C GLY A 93 15.36 15.45 -0.06
N ARG A 94 14.23 15.68 0.62
CA ARG A 94 13.13 16.55 0.16
C ARG A 94 13.06 17.81 1.04
N SER A 95 13.20 18.97 0.43
CA SER A 95 13.15 20.27 1.13
C SER A 95 11.88 20.39 1.97
N GLY A 96 12.02 20.53 3.28
CA GLY A 96 10.99 21.08 4.16
C GLY A 96 10.43 20.16 5.25
N ALA A 97 10.83 18.90 5.39
CA ALA A 97 10.29 18.04 6.45
C ALA A 97 11.38 17.31 7.24
N PRO A 98 11.86 17.86 8.36
CA PRO A 98 12.62 17.08 9.33
C PRO A 98 11.64 16.27 10.19
N GLY A 99 11.58 14.94 10.03
CA GLY A 99 10.84 14.07 10.95
C GLY A 99 10.06 12.93 10.31
N VAL A 100 9.64 12.00 11.15
CA VAL A 100 8.73 10.91 10.77
C VAL A 100 7.33 11.51 10.62
N ILE A 101 6.75 11.41 9.42
CA ILE A 101 5.38 11.83 9.18
C ILE A 101 4.45 10.75 9.72
N ASP A 102 3.59 11.11 10.67
CA ASP A 102 2.47 10.27 11.08
C ASP A 102 1.31 10.43 10.09
N LYS A 103 1.24 9.51 9.15
CA LYS A 103 0.20 9.51 8.11
C LYS A 103 -1.20 9.21 8.63
N LEU A 104 -1.32 8.64 9.84
CA LEU A 104 -2.60 8.32 10.47
C LEU A 104 -3.12 9.43 11.38
N ALA A 105 -2.34 10.49 11.59
CA ALA A 105 -2.77 11.63 12.41
C ALA A 105 -4.07 12.24 11.84
N GLY A 106 -5.13 12.22 12.66
CA GLY A 106 -6.45 12.71 12.25
C GLY A 106 -7.23 11.84 11.27
N VAL A 107 -6.69 10.67 10.87
CA VAL A 107 -7.36 9.74 9.95
C VAL A 107 -8.13 8.69 10.76
N PRO A 108 -9.48 8.62 10.65
CA PRO A 108 -10.27 7.63 11.36
C PRO A 108 -9.94 6.20 10.89
N HIS A 109 -9.49 5.38 11.82
CA HIS A 109 -9.15 3.98 11.55
C HIS A 109 -9.46 3.10 12.75
N ARG A 110 -9.43 1.81 12.55
CA ARG A 110 -9.53 0.75 13.57
C ARG A 110 -8.46 -0.29 13.32
N THR A 111 -8.27 -1.19 14.26
CA THR A 111 -7.46 -2.40 14.11
C THR A 111 -8.33 -3.61 14.23
N MET A 112 -8.05 -4.64 13.43
CA MET A 112 -8.75 -5.91 13.43
C MET A 112 -7.81 -7.03 13.88
N ALA A 113 -7.93 -8.22 13.31
CA ALA A 113 -7.22 -9.42 13.76
C ALA A 113 -5.67 -9.28 13.75
N THR A 114 -5.11 -8.62 12.75
CA THR A 114 -3.64 -8.47 12.63
C THR A 114 -3.06 -7.28 13.38
N GLY A 115 -3.90 -6.38 13.88
CA GLY A 115 -3.47 -5.11 14.48
C GLY A 115 -3.06 -4.03 13.49
N CYS A 116 -3.14 -4.30 12.19
CA CYS A 116 -2.87 -3.32 11.15
C CYS A 116 -4.01 -2.29 11.01
N PRO A 117 -3.72 -1.06 10.54
CA PRO A 117 -4.76 -0.05 10.34
C PRO A 117 -5.78 -0.45 9.27
N VAL A 118 -7.05 -0.36 9.61
CA VAL A 118 -8.18 -0.46 8.69
C VAL A 118 -8.91 0.88 8.71
N LEU A 119 -8.94 1.58 7.57
CA LEU A 119 -9.50 2.92 7.44
C LEU A 119 -11.03 2.87 7.47
N LYS A 120 -11.67 3.79 8.20
CA LYS A 120 -13.14 3.84 8.29
C LYS A 120 -13.80 4.29 7.00
N ASP A 121 -13.09 5.07 6.19
CA ASP A 121 -13.58 5.56 4.89
C ASP A 121 -13.33 4.59 3.73
N ALA A 122 -12.69 3.43 3.98
CA ALA A 122 -12.53 2.41 2.96
C ALA A 122 -13.88 1.82 2.52
N LEU A 123 -14.01 1.45 1.25
CA LEU A 123 -15.17 0.69 0.76
C LEU A 123 -15.15 -0.74 1.29
N ALA A 124 -13.96 -1.35 1.25
CA ALA A 124 -13.72 -2.70 1.73
C ALA A 124 -12.29 -2.82 2.25
N TRP A 125 -12.03 -3.89 2.99
CA TRP A 125 -10.72 -4.17 3.55
C TRP A 125 -10.49 -5.68 3.63
N PHE A 126 -9.23 -6.05 3.70
CA PHE A 126 -8.81 -7.40 4.10
C PHE A 126 -7.46 -7.35 4.79
N GLU A 127 -7.19 -8.36 5.60
CA GLU A 127 -5.94 -8.55 6.32
C GLU A 127 -5.23 -9.81 5.83
N CYS A 128 -3.91 -9.75 5.83
CA CYS A 128 -3.06 -10.81 5.32
C CYS A 128 -1.98 -11.21 6.33
N GLU A 129 -1.72 -12.50 6.37
CA GLU A 129 -0.49 -13.10 6.91
C GLU A 129 0.47 -13.38 5.75
N VAL A 130 1.74 -13.03 5.92
CA VAL A 130 2.76 -13.18 4.88
C VAL A 130 3.20 -14.63 4.77
N GLU A 131 3.04 -15.22 3.61
CA GLU A 131 3.51 -16.57 3.27
C GLU A 131 4.95 -16.56 2.72
N GLY A 132 5.33 -15.50 2.00
CA GLY A 132 6.66 -15.39 1.42
C GLY A 132 6.92 -14.04 0.76
N GLY A 133 8.12 -13.89 0.22
CA GLY A 133 8.50 -12.70 -0.54
C GLY A 133 9.64 -13.02 -1.52
N ILE A 134 9.65 -12.31 -2.64
CA ILE A 134 10.63 -12.44 -3.72
C ILE A 134 11.25 -11.07 -3.98
N PRO A 135 12.59 -10.92 -3.87
CA PRO A 135 13.26 -9.69 -4.30
C PRO A 135 13.08 -9.48 -5.82
N THR A 136 12.73 -8.26 -6.22
CA THR A 136 12.47 -7.90 -7.62
C THR A 136 13.14 -6.55 -7.96
N GLY A 137 14.47 -6.49 -7.88
CA GLY A 137 15.21 -5.25 -8.11
C GLY A 137 15.12 -4.30 -6.91
N ASP A 138 14.60 -3.11 -7.11
CA ASP A 138 14.39 -2.09 -6.07
C ASP A 138 13.14 -2.32 -5.21
N HIS A 139 12.34 -3.34 -5.54
CA HIS A 139 11.15 -3.76 -4.80
C HIS A 139 11.29 -5.18 -4.21
N THR A 140 10.36 -5.51 -3.34
CA THR A 140 10.10 -6.89 -2.88
C THR A 140 8.64 -7.23 -3.13
N LEU A 141 8.41 -8.32 -3.86
CA LEU A 141 7.07 -8.89 -4.00
C LEU A 141 6.73 -9.70 -2.76
N VAL A 142 5.76 -9.23 -1.98
CA VAL A 142 5.25 -9.89 -0.77
C VAL A 142 4.00 -10.66 -1.13
N VAL A 143 3.96 -11.95 -0.78
CA VAL A 143 2.77 -12.81 -0.95
C VAL A 143 2.10 -12.99 0.40
N GLY A 144 0.84 -12.60 0.49
CA GLY A 144 0.03 -12.68 1.70
C GLY A 144 -1.21 -13.53 1.51
N ARG A 145 -1.49 -14.40 2.48
CA ARG A 145 -2.73 -15.16 2.59
C ARG A 145 -3.78 -14.31 3.32
N ILE A 146 -4.95 -14.16 2.73
CA ILE A 146 -6.05 -13.41 3.33
C ILE A 146 -6.59 -14.21 4.53
N VAL A 147 -6.65 -13.57 5.69
CA VAL A 147 -7.12 -14.17 6.96
C VAL A 147 -8.41 -13.56 7.47
N ASP A 148 -8.72 -12.32 7.12
CA ASP A 148 -9.95 -11.63 7.49
C ASP A 148 -10.27 -10.55 6.44
N GLY A 149 -11.52 -10.08 6.40
CA GLY A 149 -11.91 -9.01 5.48
C GLY A 149 -13.41 -8.75 5.47
N GLY A 150 -13.78 -7.59 4.93
CA GLY A 150 -15.18 -7.20 4.85
C GLY A 150 -15.41 -5.94 4.04
N GLN A 151 -16.67 -5.68 3.76
CA GLN A 151 -17.16 -4.44 3.16
C GLN A 151 -17.61 -3.48 4.26
N ILE A 152 -17.25 -2.20 4.13
CA ILE A 152 -17.64 -1.15 5.09
C ILE A 152 -18.62 -0.20 4.44
N ASN A 153 -18.28 0.32 3.27
CA ASN A 153 -19.06 1.32 2.53
C ASN A 153 -19.38 0.84 1.12
N THR A 154 -20.22 1.57 0.41
CA THR A 154 -20.52 1.37 -0.99
C THR A 154 -19.93 2.51 -1.81
N GLY A 155 -19.51 2.25 -3.04
CA GLY A 155 -18.93 3.25 -3.91
C GLY A 155 -18.21 2.61 -5.10
N LYS A 156 -17.64 3.45 -5.93
CA LYS A 156 -16.77 3.02 -7.04
C LYS A 156 -15.33 2.91 -6.52
N PRO A 157 -14.66 1.76 -6.65
CA PRO A 157 -13.26 1.64 -6.29
C PRO A 157 -12.39 2.59 -7.12
N LEU A 158 -11.43 3.23 -6.44
CA LEU A 158 -10.48 4.13 -7.06
C LEU A 158 -9.44 3.35 -7.88
N ARG A 159 -9.07 3.89 -9.03
CA ARG A 159 -8.00 3.39 -9.90
C ARG A 159 -6.94 4.45 -10.08
N ASP A 160 -5.76 4.05 -10.52
CA ASP A 160 -4.65 4.95 -10.79
C ASP A 160 -4.98 5.95 -11.93
N ASP A 161 -5.65 5.52 -12.99
CA ASP A 161 -6.08 6.39 -14.10
C ASP A 161 -7.12 7.44 -13.66
N ASP A 162 -7.92 7.18 -12.62
CA ASP A 162 -8.80 8.20 -12.00
C ASP A 162 -7.99 9.35 -11.36
N LEU A 163 -6.74 9.13 -11.01
CA LEU A 163 -5.85 10.11 -10.36
C LEU A 163 -4.99 10.88 -11.37
N GLY A 164 -4.80 10.35 -12.58
CA GLY A 164 -3.88 10.89 -13.57
C GLY A 164 -2.41 10.80 -13.14
N TRP A 165 -2.07 9.84 -12.29
CA TRP A 165 -0.71 9.56 -11.84
C TRP A 165 -0.14 8.38 -12.59
N THR A 166 1.16 8.43 -12.87
CA THR A 166 1.93 7.29 -13.37
C THR A 166 2.90 6.82 -12.30
N TYR A 167 3.11 5.51 -12.23
CA TYR A 167 4.07 4.88 -11.31
C TYR A 167 4.75 3.73 -12.04
N SER A 168 5.65 4.07 -12.93
CA SER A 168 6.37 3.12 -13.79
C SER A 168 7.90 3.20 -13.67
N GLY A 169 8.40 4.06 -12.78
CA GLY A 169 9.83 4.26 -12.51
C GLY A 169 10.44 5.50 -13.15
#